data_ad5d5598e8179a77e3bbb13c29c5a555
#
_entry.id   ad5d5598e8179a77e3bbb13c29c5a555
#
_cell.length_a   1.000
_cell.length_b   1.000
_cell.length_c   1.000
_cell.angle_alpha   90.00
_cell.angle_beta   90.00
_cell.angle_gamma   90.00
#
_symmetry.space_group_name_H-M   'P 1'
#
loop_
_entity.id
_entity.type
_entity.pdbx_description
1 polymer ?
#
loop_
_entity_poly.entity_id
_entity_poly.type
_entity_poly.pdbx_seq_one_letter_code
_entity_poly.pdbx_strand_id
1 'polypeptide(L)'
;MDRMDFDLDFATDVLRRTPAVLQALLGGIAEPWARGTEGPETFSPFDVVGHLIDGEETDWVPRARLILAKGEARFEPYDRFRHKARNVGRSLPSLLDELGRLRAANLGVVRSWGLTGAELDLTGQHPMFGPVTLRQLLAAWVVHDLGHIAQATRVMAKQYKEAVGPWVPFMPVLTDHETPRS
;
A
#
# COMPACT_ATOMS: atom_id res chain seq x y z
N MET A 1 -5.66 19.10 16.69
CA MET A 1 -4.90 17.85 16.68
C MET A 1 -3.50 18.20 16.18
N ASP A 2 -2.50 18.14 17.05
CA ASP A 2 -1.12 18.39 16.65
C ASP A 2 -0.70 17.31 15.65
N ARG A 3 -0.23 17.74 14.50
CA ARG A 3 0.27 16.84 13.45
C ARG A 3 1.63 16.32 13.91
N MET A 4 1.84 15.02 13.77
CA MET A 4 3.11 14.38 14.05
C MET A 4 4.08 14.65 12.91
N ASP A 5 5.29 15.13 13.22
CA ASP A 5 6.36 15.21 12.23
C ASP A 5 6.77 13.81 11.79
N PHE A 6 7.32 13.72 10.56
CA PHE A 6 7.80 12.43 10.05
C PHE A 6 8.97 11.93 10.91
N ASP A 7 8.83 10.73 11.43
CA ASP A 7 9.85 9.97 12.13
C ASP A 7 10.04 8.62 11.43
N LEU A 8 11.29 8.28 11.12
CA LEU A 8 11.61 7.07 10.36
C LEU A 8 11.36 5.79 11.17
N ASP A 9 11.61 5.81 12.47
CA ASP A 9 11.39 4.64 13.33
C ASP A 9 9.90 4.35 13.48
N PHE A 10 9.08 5.39 13.67
CA PHE A 10 7.62 5.26 13.69
C PHE A 10 7.09 4.78 12.34
N ALA A 11 7.60 5.34 11.24
CA ALA A 11 7.20 4.93 9.89
C ALA A 11 7.51 3.45 9.64
N THR A 12 8.72 2.99 9.95
CA THR A 12 9.13 1.60 9.76
C THR A 12 8.39 0.64 10.70
N ASP A 13 8.02 1.07 11.91
CA ASP A 13 7.19 0.24 12.81
C ASP A 13 5.78 0.02 12.25
N VAL A 14 5.14 1.04 11.68
CA VAL A 14 3.84 0.88 11.01
C VAL A 14 3.97 -0.04 9.80
N LEU A 15 4.92 0.21 8.91
CA LEU A 15 5.16 -0.60 7.71
C LEU A 15 5.40 -2.08 8.03
N ARG A 16 6.14 -2.36 9.10
CA ARG A 16 6.40 -3.73 9.58
C ARG A 16 5.14 -4.48 9.97
N ARG A 17 4.09 -3.77 10.40
CA ARG A 17 2.82 -4.35 10.86
C ARG A 17 1.88 -4.70 9.72
N THR A 18 1.95 -4.01 8.58
CA THR A 18 1.03 -4.19 7.44
C THR A 18 0.85 -5.64 7.02
N PRO A 19 1.92 -6.45 6.78
CA PRO A 19 1.74 -7.85 6.38
C PRO A 19 1.01 -8.69 7.43
N ALA A 20 1.31 -8.49 8.71
CA ALA A 20 0.66 -9.23 9.79
C ALA A 20 -0.84 -8.88 9.93
N VAL A 21 -1.21 -7.60 9.72
CA VAL A 21 -2.60 -7.16 9.70
C VAL A 21 -3.36 -7.81 8.56
N LEU A 22 -2.79 -7.79 7.34
CA LEU A 22 -3.40 -8.41 6.17
C LEU A 22 -3.47 -9.94 6.30
N GLN A 23 -2.44 -10.57 6.87
CA GLN A 23 -2.45 -12.01 7.16
C GLN A 23 -3.55 -12.38 8.17
N ALA A 24 -3.74 -11.60 9.23
CA ALA A 24 -4.79 -11.83 10.20
C ALA A 24 -6.20 -11.62 9.63
N LEU A 25 -6.35 -10.64 8.73
CA LEU A 25 -7.64 -10.32 8.11
C LEU A 25 -8.02 -11.30 6.99
N LEU A 26 -7.05 -11.70 6.15
CA LEU A 26 -7.29 -12.38 4.88
C LEU A 26 -6.79 -13.83 4.85
N GLY A 27 -6.00 -14.26 5.83
CA GLY A 27 -5.46 -15.62 5.89
C GLY A 27 -6.56 -16.65 6.09
N GLY A 28 -6.72 -17.57 5.12
CA GLY A 28 -7.75 -18.62 5.20
C GLY A 28 -9.18 -18.15 4.91
N ILE A 29 -9.38 -16.90 4.49
CA ILE A 29 -10.71 -16.37 4.17
C ILE A 29 -11.29 -17.05 2.92
N ALA A 30 -12.62 -17.19 2.86
CA ALA A 30 -13.30 -17.79 1.71
C ALA A 30 -13.17 -16.91 0.45
N GLU A 31 -13.09 -17.55 -0.72
CA GLU A 31 -12.92 -16.91 -2.04
C GLU A 31 -13.88 -15.74 -2.32
N PRO A 32 -15.19 -15.80 -1.99
CA PRO A 32 -16.06 -14.65 -2.21
C PRO A 32 -15.60 -13.37 -1.50
N TRP A 33 -15.03 -13.48 -0.30
CA TRP A 33 -14.46 -12.34 0.42
C TRP A 33 -13.15 -11.87 -0.19
N ALA A 34 -12.31 -12.82 -0.61
CA ALA A 34 -11.00 -12.52 -1.18
C ALA A 34 -11.11 -11.85 -2.56
N ARG A 35 -12.12 -12.21 -3.36
CA ARG A 35 -12.29 -11.80 -4.76
C ARG A 35 -13.41 -10.79 -5.00
N GLY A 36 -14.25 -10.52 -4.01
CA GLY A 36 -15.30 -9.50 -4.12
C GLY A 36 -14.71 -8.13 -4.43
N THR A 37 -15.44 -7.30 -5.20
CA THR A 37 -15.04 -5.95 -5.60
C THR A 37 -16.16 -4.95 -5.33
N GLU A 38 -15.87 -3.65 -5.43
CA GLU A 38 -16.87 -2.56 -5.33
C GLU A 38 -17.47 -2.18 -6.70
N GLY A 39 -17.12 -2.91 -7.75
CA GLY A 39 -17.58 -2.66 -9.13
C GLY A 39 -16.46 -2.83 -10.15
N PRO A 40 -16.73 -2.53 -11.44
CA PRO A 40 -15.75 -2.62 -12.50
C PRO A 40 -14.49 -1.80 -12.20
N GLU A 41 -13.32 -2.33 -12.57
CA GLU A 41 -12.01 -1.69 -12.43
C GLU A 41 -11.60 -1.33 -10.99
N THR A 42 -12.30 -1.85 -9.98
CA THR A 42 -11.90 -1.72 -8.56
C THR A 42 -11.08 -2.92 -8.11
N PHE A 43 -10.38 -2.78 -6.98
CA PHE A 43 -9.56 -3.84 -6.43
C PHE A 43 -10.38 -4.71 -5.47
N SER A 44 -10.22 -6.03 -5.58
CA SER A 44 -10.56 -6.98 -4.53
C SER A 44 -9.49 -6.99 -3.43
N PRO A 45 -9.74 -7.58 -2.24
CA PRO A 45 -8.70 -7.80 -1.24
C PRO A 45 -7.48 -8.57 -1.79
N PHE A 46 -7.68 -9.52 -2.71
CA PHE A 46 -6.60 -10.21 -3.41
C PHE A 46 -5.77 -9.24 -4.27
N ASP A 47 -6.43 -8.34 -5.02
CA ASP A 47 -5.75 -7.34 -5.83
C ASP A 47 -4.97 -6.34 -4.97
N VAL A 48 -5.51 -5.97 -3.80
CA VAL A 48 -4.82 -5.12 -2.83
C VAL A 48 -3.48 -5.74 -2.41
N VAL A 49 -3.47 -7.01 -2.02
CA VAL A 49 -2.21 -7.69 -1.65
C VAL A 49 -1.24 -7.72 -2.83
N GLY A 50 -1.74 -8.05 -4.02
CA GLY A 50 -0.92 -8.06 -5.24
C GLY A 50 -0.33 -6.69 -5.58
N HIS A 51 -1.11 -5.62 -5.40
CA HIS A 51 -0.66 -4.25 -5.61
C HIS A 51 0.41 -3.81 -4.60
N LEU A 52 0.26 -4.18 -3.33
CA LEU A 52 1.28 -3.92 -2.32
C LEU A 52 2.60 -4.63 -2.65
N ILE A 53 2.56 -5.88 -3.13
CA ILE A 53 3.75 -6.61 -3.60
C ILE A 53 4.43 -5.86 -4.74
N ASP A 54 3.65 -5.39 -5.71
CA ASP A 54 4.18 -4.64 -6.85
C ASP A 54 4.89 -3.35 -6.40
N GLY A 55 4.32 -2.64 -5.42
CA GLY A 55 4.95 -1.48 -4.79
C GLY A 55 6.27 -1.81 -4.08
N GLU A 56 6.34 -2.96 -3.38
CA GLU A 56 7.58 -3.43 -2.74
C GLU A 56 8.72 -3.65 -3.74
N GLU A 57 8.40 -4.14 -4.92
CA GLU A 57 9.42 -4.49 -5.90
C GLU A 57 9.83 -3.33 -6.79
N THR A 58 8.93 -2.38 -7.06
CA THR A 58 9.14 -1.43 -8.16
C THR A 58 9.01 0.02 -7.79
N ASP A 59 8.45 0.31 -6.61
CA ASP A 59 8.17 1.69 -6.24
C ASP A 59 9.08 2.18 -5.09
N TRP A 60 8.82 1.78 -3.87
CA TRP A 60 9.35 2.42 -2.67
C TRP A 60 10.88 2.39 -2.57
N VAL A 61 11.46 1.21 -2.44
CA VAL A 61 12.92 1.03 -2.29
C VAL A 61 13.68 1.38 -3.59
N PRO A 62 13.21 0.98 -4.78
CA PRO A 62 13.84 1.41 -6.03
C PRO A 62 13.90 2.93 -6.18
N ARG A 63 12.82 3.66 -5.93
CA ARG A 63 12.79 5.12 -6.00
C ARG A 63 13.66 5.77 -4.91
N ALA A 64 13.62 5.25 -3.69
CA ALA A 64 14.50 5.71 -2.62
C ALA A 64 15.99 5.58 -3.00
N ARG A 65 16.38 4.47 -3.62
CA ARG A 65 17.75 4.27 -4.13
C ARG A 65 18.14 5.30 -5.19
N LEU A 66 17.22 5.62 -6.10
CA LEU A 66 17.47 6.67 -7.10
C LEU A 66 17.73 8.02 -6.45
N ILE A 67 16.95 8.41 -5.44
CA ILE A 67 17.15 9.65 -4.68
C ILE A 67 18.52 9.64 -3.99
N LEU A 68 18.85 8.54 -3.32
CA LEU A 68 20.12 8.42 -2.56
C LEU A 68 21.35 8.37 -3.46
N ALA A 69 21.23 7.98 -4.73
CA ALA A 69 22.32 7.99 -5.70
C ALA A 69 22.79 9.41 -6.08
N LYS A 70 22.09 10.46 -5.64
CA LYS A 70 22.45 11.89 -5.86
C LYS A 70 22.65 12.27 -7.32
N GLY A 71 21.92 11.62 -8.23
CA GLY A 71 21.90 11.94 -9.65
C GLY A 71 20.59 12.62 -10.07
N GLU A 72 20.34 12.67 -11.39
CA GLU A 72 18.99 13.01 -11.90
C GLU A 72 18.02 11.85 -11.62
N ALA A 73 17.49 11.81 -10.39
CA ALA A 73 16.56 10.78 -9.95
C ALA A 73 15.19 11.01 -10.59
N ARG A 74 14.97 10.52 -11.81
CA ARG A 74 13.67 10.54 -12.49
C ARG A 74 12.98 9.22 -12.25
N PHE A 75 11.72 9.27 -11.77
CA PHE A 75 10.91 8.07 -11.57
C PHE A 75 10.16 7.74 -12.85
N GLU A 76 10.15 6.45 -13.16
CA GLU A 76 9.25 5.93 -14.19
C GLU A 76 7.79 6.01 -13.73
N PRO A 77 6.84 6.24 -14.66
CA PRO A 77 5.41 6.16 -14.37
C PRO A 77 5.04 4.79 -13.77
N TYR A 78 4.21 4.81 -12.74
CA TYR A 78 3.77 3.58 -12.08
C TYR A 78 2.48 3.04 -12.73
N ASP A 79 2.52 1.78 -13.19
CA ASP A 79 1.32 1.07 -13.67
C ASP A 79 0.60 0.37 -12.51
N ARG A 80 -0.45 1.00 -12.02
CA ARG A 80 -1.25 0.49 -10.88
C ARG A 80 -1.94 -0.86 -11.12
N PHE A 81 -2.06 -1.31 -12.37
CA PHE A 81 -2.74 -2.56 -12.72
C PHE A 81 -1.78 -3.69 -13.11
N ARG A 82 -0.48 -3.45 -13.17
CA ARG A 82 0.54 -4.43 -13.57
C ARG A 82 0.45 -5.73 -12.75
N HIS A 83 0.15 -5.63 -11.46
CA HIS A 83 0.00 -6.77 -10.55
C HIS A 83 -1.08 -7.76 -11.00
N LYS A 84 -2.14 -7.32 -11.71
CA LYS A 84 -3.24 -8.22 -12.14
C LYS A 84 -2.76 -9.33 -13.05
N ALA A 85 -2.01 -8.99 -14.11
CA ALA A 85 -1.45 -9.97 -15.04
C ALA A 85 -0.45 -10.92 -14.34
N ARG A 86 0.37 -10.37 -13.45
CA ARG A 86 1.39 -11.12 -12.70
C ARG A 86 0.80 -12.14 -11.73
N ASN A 87 -0.37 -11.86 -11.18
CA ASN A 87 -1.00 -12.68 -10.15
C ASN A 87 -2.03 -13.69 -10.68
N VAL A 88 -2.15 -13.85 -12.01
CA VAL A 88 -2.99 -14.89 -12.61
C VAL A 88 -2.56 -16.27 -12.12
N GLY A 89 -3.51 -17.05 -11.63
CA GLY A 89 -3.27 -18.41 -11.13
C GLY A 89 -2.60 -18.52 -9.76
N ARG A 90 -2.30 -17.40 -9.11
CA ARG A 90 -1.71 -17.41 -7.76
C ARG A 90 -2.78 -17.53 -6.67
N SER A 91 -2.40 -18.07 -5.53
CA SER A 91 -3.26 -18.15 -4.34
C SER A 91 -3.04 -16.96 -3.40
N LEU A 92 -4.09 -16.56 -2.66
CA LEU A 92 -3.98 -15.49 -1.66
C LEU A 92 -2.93 -15.82 -0.57
N PRO A 93 -2.85 -17.03 -0.02
CA PRO A 93 -1.78 -17.38 0.94
C PRO A 93 -0.38 -17.13 0.37
N SER A 94 -0.13 -17.52 -0.90
CA SER A 94 1.19 -17.29 -1.51
C SER A 94 1.54 -15.81 -1.67
N LEU A 95 0.53 -14.94 -1.91
CA LEU A 95 0.75 -13.49 -1.97
C LEU A 95 1.02 -12.90 -0.60
N LEU A 96 0.29 -13.33 0.43
CA LEU A 96 0.50 -12.85 1.80
C LEU A 96 1.89 -13.21 2.32
N ASP A 97 2.37 -14.42 2.06
CA ASP A 97 3.73 -14.87 2.41
C ASP A 97 4.79 -14.05 1.66
N GLU A 98 4.58 -13.79 0.38
CA GLU A 98 5.49 -12.98 -0.44
C GLU A 98 5.57 -11.54 0.06
N LEU A 99 4.42 -10.90 0.32
CA LEU A 99 4.37 -9.55 0.88
C LEU A 99 5.18 -9.47 2.19
N GLY A 100 5.01 -10.45 3.08
CA GLY A 100 5.76 -10.51 4.34
C GLY A 100 7.27 -10.57 4.14
N ARG A 101 7.73 -11.42 3.20
CA ARG A 101 9.16 -11.56 2.89
C ARG A 101 9.75 -10.29 2.25
N LEU A 102 9.07 -9.74 1.27
CA LEU A 102 9.52 -8.52 0.59
C LEU A 102 9.58 -7.33 1.54
N ARG A 103 8.54 -7.13 2.36
CA ARG A 103 8.52 -6.07 3.36
C ARG A 103 9.69 -6.19 4.34
N ALA A 104 9.94 -7.39 4.88
CA ALA A 104 11.04 -7.61 5.80
C ALA A 104 12.40 -7.29 5.16
N ALA A 105 12.61 -7.72 3.91
CA ALA A 105 13.82 -7.44 3.15
C ALA A 105 14.00 -5.93 2.90
N ASN A 106 12.95 -5.25 2.44
CA ASN A 106 12.97 -3.83 2.12
C ASN A 106 13.19 -2.95 3.36
N LEU A 107 12.56 -3.26 4.49
CA LEU A 107 12.82 -2.57 5.74
C LEU A 107 14.25 -2.81 6.25
N GLY A 108 14.82 -3.99 6.01
CA GLY A 108 16.23 -4.27 6.25
C GLY A 108 17.15 -3.37 5.42
N VAL A 109 16.83 -3.18 4.14
CA VAL A 109 17.55 -2.27 3.25
C VAL A 109 17.44 -0.82 3.73
N VAL A 110 16.23 -0.33 4.02
CA VAL A 110 16.03 1.05 4.52
C VAL A 110 16.83 1.29 5.80
N ARG A 111 16.80 0.35 6.72
CA ARG A 111 17.57 0.43 7.98
C ARG A 111 19.07 0.49 7.73
N SER A 112 19.58 -0.28 6.75
CA SER A 112 21.02 -0.32 6.43
C SER A 112 21.57 0.99 5.86
N TRP A 113 20.71 1.88 5.37
CA TRP A 113 21.15 3.19 4.85
C TRP A 113 21.56 4.19 5.94
N GLY A 114 21.14 4.00 7.19
CA GLY A 114 21.48 4.90 8.28
C GLY A 114 21.04 6.34 8.01
N LEU A 115 19.82 6.54 7.49
CA LEU A 115 19.33 7.84 7.03
C LEU A 115 19.31 8.87 8.16
N THR A 116 19.85 10.05 7.87
CA THR A 116 19.77 11.25 8.71
C THR A 116 18.82 12.28 8.10
N GLY A 117 18.66 13.43 8.76
CA GLY A 117 17.84 14.53 8.23
C GLY A 117 18.28 14.99 6.83
N ALA A 118 19.61 15.00 6.58
CA ALA A 118 20.17 15.44 5.30
C ALA A 118 19.79 14.49 4.14
N GLU A 119 19.85 13.17 4.35
CA GLU A 119 19.43 12.22 3.33
C GLU A 119 17.92 12.26 3.10
N LEU A 120 17.13 12.45 4.16
CA LEU A 120 15.67 12.55 4.07
C LEU A 120 15.21 13.77 3.26
N ASP A 121 16.03 14.82 3.14
CA ASP A 121 15.71 16.02 2.39
C ASP A 121 16.22 15.97 0.93
N LEU A 122 16.95 14.91 0.53
CA LEU A 122 17.28 14.67 -0.88
C LEU A 122 16.04 14.48 -1.73
N THR A 123 16.08 14.90 -2.99
CA THR A 123 14.93 14.92 -3.89
C THR A 123 15.10 14.03 -5.11
N GLY A 124 13.97 13.51 -5.61
CA GLY A 124 13.81 12.89 -6.92
C GLY A 124 12.68 13.55 -7.70
N GLN A 125 12.62 13.32 -9.02
CA GLN A 125 11.61 13.88 -9.92
C GLN A 125 10.50 12.87 -10.16
N HIS A 126 9.34 13.14 -9.56
CA HIS A 126 8.13 12.37 -9.81
C HIS A 126 7.47 12.84 -11.12
N PRO A 127 7.00 11.92 -12.01
CA PRO A 127 6.45 12.29 -13.32
C PRO A 127 5.24 13.23 -13.26
N MET A 128 4.44 13.17 -12.19
CA MET A 128 3.25 14.01 -12.03
C MET A 128 3.45 15.17 -11.05
N PHE A 129 4.26 14.98 -10.00
CA PHE A 129 4.34 15.94 -8.88
C PHE A 129 5.60 16.82 -8.92
N GLY A 130 6.54 16.54 -9.85
CA GLY A 130 7.82 17.24 -9.87
C GLY A 130 8.72 16.78 -8.72
N PRO A 131 9.48 17.71 -8.07
CA PRO A 131 10.41 17.35 -7.02
C PRO A 131 9.66 16.79 -5.78
N VAL A 132 10.10 15.63 -5.30
CA VAL A 132 9.64 15.02 -4.04
C VAL A 132 10.82 14.61 -3.20
N THR A 133 10.75 14.80 -1.88
CA THR A 133 11.85 14.42 -0.97
C THR A 133 11.77 12.93 -0.62
N LEU A 134 12.90 12.35 -0.18
CA LEU A 134 12.92 10.99 0.36
C LEU A 134 11.98 10.85 1.57
N ARG A 135 11.92 11.85 2.42
CA ARG A 135 10.97 11.96 3.54
C ARG A 135 9.53 11.80 3.07
N GLN A 136 9.14 12.54 2.01
CA GLN A 136 7.80 12.46 1.44
C GLN A 136 7.51 11.08 0.83
N LEU A 137 8.47 10.48 0.15
CA LEU A 137 8.33 9.14 -0.41
C LEU A 137 8.09 8.09 0.68
N LEU A 138 8.88 8.11 1.76
CA LEU A 138 8.73 7.17 2.87
C LEU A 138 7.44 7.40 3.67
N ALA A 139 7.03 8.65 3.87
CA ALA A 139 5.73 8.97 4.46
C ALA A 139 4.57 8.50 3.59
N ALA A 140 4.68 8.68 2.26
CA ALA A 140 3.68 8.20 1.31
C ALA A 140 3.53 6.68 1.36
N TRP A 141 4.62 5.91 1.51
CA TRP A 141 4.56 4.45 1.69
C TRP A 141 3.70 4.05 2.88
N VAL A 142 3.88 4.70 4.04
CA VAL A 142 3.06 4.43 5.24
C VAL A 142 1.59 4.70 4.99
N VAL A 143 1.28 5.88 4.43
CA VAL A 143 -0.12 6.29 4.19
C VAL A 143 -0.78 5.42 3.12
N HIS A 144 -0.04 5.01 2.09
CA HIS A 144 -0.47 4.08 1.05
C HIS A 144 -0.88 2.72 1.65
N ASP A 145 -0.05 2.14 2.50
CA ASP A 145 -0.35 0.88 3.18
C ASP A 145 -1.64 0.96 4.03
N LEU A 146 -1.74 2.01 4.85
CA LEU A 146 -2.93 2.23 5.68
C LEU A 146 -4.18 2.44 4.83
N GLY A 147 -4.04 3.16 3.71
CA GLY A 147 -5.11 3.35 2.72
C GLY A 147 -5.57 2.03 2.11
N HIS A 148 -4.65 1.12 1.79
CA HIS A 148 -4.97 -0.20 1.23
C HIS A 148 -5.55 -1.17 2.25
N ILE A 149 -5.13 -1.11 3.51
CA ILE A 149 -5.81 -1.84 4.60
C ILE A 149 -7.27 -1.36 4.72
N ALA A 150 -7.49 -0.05 4.76
CA ALA A 150 -8.83 0.53 4.78
C ALA A 150 -9.65 0.14 3.54
N GLN A 151 -9.04 0.12 2.36
CA GLN A 151 -9.69 -0.33 1.12
C GLN A 151 -10.11 -1.80 1.21
N ALA A 152 -9.23 -2.70 1.64
CA ALA A 152 -9.56 -4.12 1.77
C ALA A 152 -10.74 -4.34 2.73
N THR A 153 -10.74 -3.70 3.90
CA THR A 153 -11.84 -3.79 4.87
C THR A 153 -13.14 -3.22 4.34
N ARG A 154 -13.10 -2.09 3.62
CA ARG A 154 -14.27 -1.46 3.01
C ARG A 154 -14.86 -2.35 1.92
N VAL A 155 -14.04 -2.90 1.03
CA VAL A 155 -14.49 -3.82 -0.03
C VAL A 155 -15.19 -5.02 0.58
N MET A 156 -14.63 -5.61 1.63
CA MET A 156 -15.25 -6.72 2.37
C MET A 156 -16.60 -6.30 2.97
N ALA A 157 -16.65 -5.18 3.68
CA ALA A 157 -17.88 -4.70 4.30
C ALA A 157 -19.01 -4.51 3.27
N LYS A 158 -18.69 -3.96 2.09
CA LYS A 158 -19.65 -3.71 1.00
C LYS A 158 -20.26 -5.00 0.40
N GLN A 159 -19.64 -6.17 0.58
CA GLN A 159 -20.23 -7.44 0.14
C GLN A 159 -21.54 -7.74 0.90
N TYR A 160 -21.73 -7.21 2.11
CA TYR A 160 -22.96 -7.38 2.88
C TYR A 160 -23.87 -6.16 2.87
N LYS A 161 -23.63 -5.16 2.01
CA LYS A 161 -24.38 -3.91 1.99
C LYS A 161 -25.91 -4.13 1.96
N GLU A 162 -26.39 -5.02 1.10
CA GLU A 162 -27.81 -5.33 1.01
C GLU A 162 -28.33 -6.13 2.24
N ALA A 163 -27.51 -7.04 2.76
CA ALA A 163 -27.88 -7.88 3.91
C ALA A 163 -27.95 -7.09 5.22
N VAL A 164 -27.25 -5.95 5.32
CA VAL A 164 -27.27 -5.05 6.49
C VAL A 164 -28.66 -4.39 6.66
N GLY A 165 -29.43 -4.21 5.59
CA GLY A 165 -30.79 -3.66 5.64
C GLY A 165 -30.85 -2.28 6.29
N PRO A 166 -31.71 -2.07 7.33
CA PRO A 166 -31.95 -0.74 7.89
C PRO A 166 -30.77 -0.12 8.63
N TRP A 167 -29.69 -0.85 8.90
CA TRP A 167 -28.48 -0.33 9.58
C TRP A 167 -27.52 0.42 8.64
N VAL A 168 -27.71 0.34 7.30
CA VAL A 168 -26.81 1.02 6.34
C VAL A 168 -26.51 2.47 6.71
N PRO A 169 -27.48 3.33 7.12
CA PRO A 169 -27.19 4.73 7.47
C PRO A 169 -26.27 4.91 8.68
N PHE A 170 -26.13 3.87 9.50
CA PHE A 170 -25.28 3.90 10.71
C PHE A 170 -23.91 3.24 10.49
N MET A 171 -23.62 2.80 9.26
CA MET A 171 -22.37 2.11 8.89
C MET A 171 -21.58 2.95 7.89
N PRO A 172 -20.77 3.94 8.33
CA PRO A 172 -20.03 4.84 7.43
C PRO A 172 -19.20 4.10 6.37
N VAL A 173 -18.62 2.95 6.72
CA VAL A 173 -17.83 2.13 5.79
C VAL A 173 -18.62 1.67 4.54
N LEU A 174 -19.96 1.63 4.62
CA LEU A 174 -20.84 1.27 3.50
C LEU A 174 -21.25 2.48 2.66
N THR A 175 -21.20 3.68 3.25
CA THR A 175 -21.61 4.95 2.64
C THR A 175 -20.42 5.83 2.27
N ASP A 176 -19.23 5.51 2.79
CA ASP A 176 -18.01 6.26 2.50
C ASP A 176 -17.68 6.20 1.01
N HIS A 177 -17.52 7.37 0.56
CA HIS A 177 -17.25 7.93 -0.73
C HIS A 177 -16.67 6.98 -1.77
N GLU A 178 -17.29 7.02 -2.93
CA GLU A 178 -16.60 6.76 -4.19
C GLU A 178 -15.29 7.55 -4.17
N THR A 179 -14.19 6.85 -3.99
CA THR A 179 -12.86 7.46 -4.09
C THR A 179 -12.81 8.21 -5.41
N PRO A 180 -12.45 9.51 -5.46
CA PRO A 180 -12.33 10.21 -6.72
C PRO A 180 -11.47 9.37 -7.65
N ARG A 181 -11.99 9.07 -8.84
CA ARG A 181 -11.25 8.37 -9.89
C ARG A 181 -10.10 9.26 -10.28
N SER A 182 -8.92 8.97 -9.76
CA SER A 182 -7.67 9.62 -10.17
C SER A 182 -7.09 8.89 -11.35
#